data_e4ca82c5955a2719ca9ca3fe229662ca
#
_entry.id   e4ca82c5955a2719ca9ca3fe229662ca
#
_cell.length_a   1.000
_cell.length_b   1.000
_cell.length_c   1.000
_cell.angle_alpha   90.00
_cell.angle_beta   90.00
_cell.angle_gamma   90.00
#
_symmetry.space_group_name_H-M   'P 1'
#
loop_
_entity.id
_entity.type
_entity.pdbx_description
1 polymer ?
#
loop_
_entity_poly.entity_id
_entity_poly.type
_entity_poly.pdbx_seq_one_letter_code
_entity_poly.pdbx_strand_id
1 'polypeptide(L)' 'MLNEKKGDTMSLQNTLRALSDPIRREILGMLKSGRMSAGDIVAHFEVTGASISRHLSVLKDADLIRDSREGKFIF' A
#
# COMPACT_ATOMS: atom_id res chain seq x y z
N MET A 1 15.50 20.16 -14.88
CA MET A 1 14.68 19.34 -15.55
C MET A 1 14.83 17.90 -15.23
N LEU A 2 15.88 17.33 -15.66
CA LEU A 2 16.02 15.95 -15.38
C LEU A 2 16.28 15.60 -13.97
N ASN A 3 16.73 16.53 -13.19
CA ASN A 3 16.94 16.24 -11.83
C ASN A 3 15.70 15.97 -11.11
N GLU A 4 14.64 16.57 -11.54
CA GLU A 4 13.39 16.21 -10.97
C GLU A 4 13.07 14.81 -11.26
N LYS A 5 13.58 14.31 -12.36
CA LYS A 5 13.31 12.96 -12.72
C LYS A 5 13.93 11.97 -11.80
N LYS A 6 14.96 12.39 -11.09
CA LYS A 6 15.56 11.47 -10.15
C LYS A 6 14.55 11.05 -9.10
N GLY A 7 13.81 12.00 -8.56
CA GLY A 7 12.77 11.67 -7.62
C GLY A 7 11.65 10.88 -8.27
N ASP A 8 11.29 11.29 -9.50
CA ASP A 8 10.25 10.58 -10.21
C ASP A 8 10.64 9.15 -10.50
N THR A 9 11.90 8.92 -10.83
CA THR A 9 12.38 7.58 -11.10
C THR A 9 12.27 6.71 -9.87
N MET A 10 12.61 7.24 -8.70
CA MET A 10 12.49 6.47 -7.48
C MET A 10 11.03 6.19 -7.15
N SER A 11 10.16 7.15 -7.37
CA SER A 11 8.74 6.93 -7.16
C SER A 11 8.19 5.86 -8.08
N LEU A 12 8.63 5.87 -9.33
CA LEU A 12 8.21 4.85 -10.27
C LEU A 12 8.67 3.48 -9.84
N GLN A 13 9.91 3.35 -9.39
CA GLN A 13 10.43 2.08 -8.93
C GLN A 13 9.66 1.59 -7.72
N ASN A 14 9.34 2.48 -6.80
CA ASN A 14 8.54 2.10 -5.64
C ASN A 14 7.15 1.63 -6.05
N THR A 15 6.56 2.30 -7.02
CA THR A 15 5.24 1.93 -7.52
C THR A 15 5.30 0.55 -8.17
N LEU A 16 6.29 0.31 -9.01
CA LEU A 16 6.42 -0.98 -9.68
C LEU A 16 6.64 -2.10 -8.67
N ARG A 17 7.47 -1.84 -7.67
CA ARG A 17 7.71 -2.81 -6.63
C ARG A 17 6.43 -3.12 -5.87
N ALA A 18 5.68 -2.08 -5.52
CA ALA A 18 4.45 -2.26 -4.76
C ALA A 18 3.44 -3.07 -5.55
N LEU A 19 3.39 -2.88 -6.86
CA LEU A 19 2.42 -3.56 -7.70
C LEU A 19 2.87 -4.94 -8.16
N SER A 20 4.09 -5.35 -7.82
CA SER A 20 4.61 -6.62 -8.26
C SER A 20 4.13 -7.80 -7.44
N ASP A 21 3.48 -7.55 -6.32
CA ASP A 21 3.03 -8.61 -5.42
C ASP A 21 1.51 -8.76 -5.50
N PRO A 22 0.99 -9.99 -5.67
CA PRO A 22 -0.46 -10.16 -5.82
C PRO A 22 -1.26 -9.78 -4.59
N ILE A 23 -0.70 -9.97 -3.38
CA ILE A 23 -1.41 -9.56 -2.18
C ILE A 23 -1.56 -8.04 -2.14
N ARG A 24 -0.50 -7.33 -2.51
CA ARG A 24 -0.58 -5.87 -2.53
C ARG A 24 -1.57 -5.36 -3.56
N ARG A 25 -1.64 -6.02 -4.73
CA ARG A 25 -2.64 -5.64 -5.73
C ARG A 25 -4.05 -5.88 -5.20
N GLU A 26 -4.24 -6.97 -4.48
CA GLU A 26 -5.56 -7.26 -3.92
C GLU A 26 -5.95 -6.26 -2.85
N ILE A 27 -5.00 -5.84 -2.01
CA ILE A 27 -5.27 -4.81 -1.01
C ILE A 27 -5.74 -3.54 -1.70
N LEU A 28 -5.06 -3.12 -2.76
CA LEU A 28 -5.47 -1.93 -3.48
C LEU A 28 -6.88 -2.07 -4.05
N GLY A 29 -7.20 -3.25 -4.56
CA GLY A 29 -8.55 -3.51 -5.07
C GLY A 29 -9.60 -3.40 -3.98
N MET A 30 -9.29 -3.92 -2.80
CA MET A 30 -10.22 -3.82 -1.67
C MET A 30 -10.45 -2.38 -1.28
N LEU A 31 -9.40 -1.58 -1.26
CA LEU A 31 -9.50 -0.19 -0.83
C LEU A 31 -10.23 0.69 -1.84
N LYS A 32 -10.41 0.22 -3.06
CA LYS A 32 -11.22 0.95 -4.03
C LYS A 32 -12.67 1.11 -3.59
N SER A 33 -13.15 0.18 -2.79
CA SER A 33 -14.52 0.24 -2.32
C SER A 33 -14.69 1.20 -1.15
N GLY A 34 -13.60 1.66 -0.58
CA GLY A 34 -13.64 2.57 0.55
C GLY A 34 -12.52 2.24 1.51
N ARG A 35 -12.38 3.05 2.55
CA ARG A 35 -11.32 2.82 3.52
C ARG A 35 -11.63 1.60 4.37
N MET A 36 -10.58 0.93 4.84
CA MET A 36 -10.70 -0.25 5.68
C MET A 36 -9.72 -0.14 6.82
N SER A 37 -10.02 -0.78 7.95
CA SER A 37 -9.05 -0.86 9.03
C SER A 37 -8.00 -1.91 8.67
N ALA A 38 -6.83 -1.80 9.29
CA ALA A 38 -5.80 -2.79 9.09
C ALA A 38 -6.29 -4.17 9.51
N GLY A 39 -7.08 -4.25 10.58
CA GLY A 39 -7.64 -5.51 11.02
C GLY A 39 -8.56 -6.15 9.99
N ASP A 40 -9.37 -5.33 9.32
CA ASP A 40 -10.23 -5.85 8.27
C ASP A 40 -9.41 -6.41 7.12
N ILE A 41 -8.31 -5.75 6.77
CA ILE A 41 -7.45 -6.22 5.70
C ILE A 41 -6.80 -7.53 6.10
N VAL A 42 -6.26 -7.60 7.33
CA VAL A 42 -5.65 -8.83 7.81
C VAL A 42 -6.63 -9.99 7.78
N ALA A 43 -7.86 -9.74 8.17
CA ALA A 43 -8.89 -10.79 8.23
C ALA A 43 -9.23 -11.35 6.85
N HIS A 44 -8.97 -10.60 5.80
CA HIS A 44 -9.27 -11.05 4.44
C HIS A 44 -8.29 -12.10 3.93
N PHE A 45 -7.06 -12.11 4.47
CA PHE A 45 -6.01 -12.98 3.96
C PHE A 45 -5.68 -14.08 4.96
N GLU A 46 -5.09 -15.15 4.44
CA GLU A 46 -4.65 -16.25 5.29
C GLU A 46 -3.15 -16.15 5.54
N VAL A 47 -2.67 -14.95 5.78
CA VAL A 47 -1.27 -14.72 6.11
C VAL A 47 -1.21 -13.95 7.42
N THR A 48 -0.02 -13.86 8.01
CA THR A 48 0.11 -13.23 9.32
C THR A 48 -0.12 -11.74 9.25
N GLY A 49 -0.51 -11.15 10.37
CA GLY A 49 -0.64 -9.71 10.47
C GLY A 49 0.68 -8.99 10.18
N ALA A 50 1.80 -9.62 10.60
CA ALA A 50 3.11 -9.03 10.33
C ALA A 50 3.38 -8.96 8.83
N SER A 51 2.97 -9.99 8.09
CA SER A 51 3.13 -9.98 6.64
C SER A 51 2.31 -8.86 6.01
N ILE A 52 1.05 -8.72 6.45
CA ILE A 52 0.20 -7.66 5.93
C ILE A 52 0.76 -6.28 6.28
N SER A 53 1.27 -6.11 7.50
CA SER A 53 1.89 -4.84 7.89
C SER A 53 3.04 -4.46 6.95
N ARG A 54 3.85 -5.46 6.57
CA ARG A 54 4.94 -5.21 5.64
C ARG A 54 4.41 -4.79 4.27
N HIS A 55 3.38 -5.47 3.78
CA HIS A 55 2.78 -5.09 2.50
C HIS A 55 2.21 -3.69 2.54
N LEU A 56 1.56 -3.35 3.64
CA LEU A 56 1.01 -2.01 3.80
C LEU A 56 2.12 -0.95 3.81
N SER A 57 3.25 -1.25 4.47
CA SER A 57 4.38 -0.33 4.47
C SER A 57 4.90 -0.06 3.07
N VAL A 58 5.02 -1.11 2.27
CA VAL A 58 5.49 -0.95 0.89
C VAL A 58 4.53 -0.09 0.10
N LEU A 59 3.23 -0.29 0.29
CA LEU A 59 2.22 0.50 -0.42
C LEU A 59 2.23 1.96 0.05
N LYS A 60 2.43 2.20 1.34
CA LYS A 60 2.53 3.57 1.86
C LYS A 60 3.76 4.27 1.34
N ASP A 61 4.89 3.58 1.28
CA ASP A 61 6.13 4.16 0.78
C ASP A 61 6.00 4.56 -0.68
N ALA A 62 5.14 3.88 -1.42
CA ALA A 62 4.89 4.21 -2.82
C ALA A 62 3.77 5.23 -2.99
N ASP A 63 3.23 5.75 -1.88
CA ASP A 63 2.14 6.73 -1.90
C ASP A 63 0.88 6.21 -2.56
N LEU A 64 0.69 4.90 -2.55
CA LEU A 64 -0.51 4.30 -3.13
C LEU A 64 -1.64 4.21 -2.11
N ILE A 65 -1.29 4.22 -0.83
CA ILE A 65 -2.27 4.25 0.25
C ILE A 65 -1.77 5.19 1.33
N ARG A 66 -2.65 5.56 2.23
CA ARG A 66 -2.27 6.39 3.37
C ARG A 66 -3.17 6.08 4.55
N ASP A 67 -2.70 6.41 5.76
CA ASP A 67 -3.51 6.26 6.95
C ASP A 67 -4.50 7.40 7.05
N SER A 68 -5.67 7.11 7.61
CA SER A 68 -6.64 8.16 7.85
C SER A 68 -6.20 8.98 9.05
N ARG A 69 -6.83 10.13 9.22
CA ARG A 69 -6.53 11.01 10.34
C ARG A 69 -6.82 10.36 11.67
N GLU A 70 -7.83 9.50 11.71
CA GLU A 70 -8.17 8.81 12.94
C GLU A 70 -7.17 7.71 13.28
N GLY A 71 -6.30 7.36 12.35
CA GLY A 71 -5.30 6.36 12.60
C GLY A 71 -5.81 4.93 12.57
N LYS A 72 -7.09 4.75 12.31
CA LYS A 72 -7.70 3.42 12.30
C LYS A 72 -7.88 2.86 10.92
N PHE A 73 -8.03 3.71 9.93
CA PHE A 73 -8.41 3.29 8.59
C PHE A 73 -7.32 3.60 7.58
N ILE A 74 -7.33 2.85 6.49
CA ILE A 74 -6.37 2.97 5.40
C ILE A 74 -7.15 3.24 4.13
N PHE A 75 -6.63 4.12 3.29
CA PHE A 75 -7.28 4.42 2.02
C PHE A 75 -6.25 4.84 0.96
#